data_fb382e4df912984767b5ca92edbe29d3
#
_entry.id   fb382e4df912984767b5ca92edbe29d3
#
_cell.length_a   1.000
_cell.length_b   1.000
_cell.length_c   1.000
_cell.angle_alpha   90.00
_cell.angle_beta   90.00
_cell.angle_gamma   90.00
#
_symmetry.space_group_name_H-M   'P 1'
#
loop_
_entity.id
_entity.type
_entity.pdbx_description
1 polymer ?
#
loop_
_entity_poly.entity_id
_entity_poly.type
_entity_poly.pdbx_seq_one_letter_code
_entity_poly.pdbx_strand_id
1 'polypeptide(L)'
;MLSRVADSIFWMARYMERTNGMLRMLRTNYVASQSEEIGFSWKSVLQTYGDKKPEEIAAIEYTSQAVLEYLLLDKEHVGSVLNIITQARENARSVQDHITKEVWQCLNEYYHLVKEKQIEINIKQGDPLTALDLLIRHGMLYHGTVDITMARAEGFNYLNIGKYLEREILSAD
;
A
#
# COMPACT_ATOMS: atom_id res chain seq x y z
N MET A 1 -1.06 -25.85 11.39
CA MET A 1 -1.68 -24.49 11.32
C MET A 1 -3.05 -24.60 10.70
N LEU A 2 -4.03 -23.92 11.29
CA LEU A 2 -5.38 -23.92 10.76
C LEU A 2 -5.41 -23.16 9.41
N SER A 3 -6.19 -23.68 8.47
CA SER A 3 -6.35 -23.11 7.12
C SER A 3 -6.70 -21.61 7.14
N ARG A 4 -7.55 -21.19 8.07
CA ARG A 4 -7.95 -19.79 8.25
C ARG A 4 -6.76 -18.89 8.63
N VAL A 5 -5.88 -19.40 9.50
CA VAL A 5 -4.70 -18.66 9.95
C VAL A 5 -3.72 -18.51 8.78
N ALA A 6 -3.46 -19.59 8.05
CA ALA A 6 -2.60 -19.54 6.86
C ALA A 6 -3.14 -18.56 5.82
N ASP A 7 -4.44 -18.57 5.58
CA ASP A 7 -5.09 -17.66 4.65
C ASP A 7 -4.94 -16.19 5.07
N SER A 8 -5.16 -15.89 6.35
CA SER A 8 -5.00 -14.53 6.87
C SER A 8 -3.57 -14.02 6.77
N ILE A 9 -2.57 -14.86 7.06
CA ILE A 9 -1.15 -14.50 6.92
C ILE A 9 -0.80 -14.25 5.45
N PHE A 10 -1.27 -15.11 4.55
CA PHE A 10 -1.08 -14.98 3.11
C PHE A 10 -1.63 -13.65 2.59
N TRP A 11 -2.87 -13.31 2.93
CA TRP A 11 -3.49 -12.06 2.49
C TRP A 11 -2.86 -10.83 3.12
N MET A 12 -2.47 -10.90 4.38
CA MET A 12 -1.70 -9.83 5.03
C MET A 12 -0.44 -9.51 4.21
N ALA A 13 0.31 -10.53 3.83
CA ALA A 13 1.53 -10.37 3.04
C ALA A 13 1.24 -9.80 1.64
N ARG A 14 0.18 -10.26 0.99
CA ARG A 14 -0.23 -9.75 -0.33
C ARG A 14 -0.58 -8.27 -0.26
N TYR A 15 -1.36 -7.87 0.72
CA TYR A 15 -1.76 -6.47 0.89
C TYR A 15 -0.56 -5.58 1.18
N MET A 16 0.39 -6.03 1.99
CA MET A 16 1.59 -5.24 2.28
C MET A 16 2.51 -5.11 1.08
N GLU A 17 2.65 -6.15 0.28
CA GLU A 17 3.43 -6.07 -0.97
C GLU A 17 2.75 -5.17 -2.01
N ARG A 18 1.43 -5.24 -2.12
CA ARG A 18 0.64 -4.36 -3.00
C ARG A 18 0.81 -2.89 -2.60
N THR A 19 0.72 -2.60 -1.31
CA THR A 19 0.95 -1.26 -0.77
C THR A 19 2.34 -0.74 -1.15
N ASN A 20 3.36 -1.55 -0.95
CA ASN A 20 4.74 -1.19 -1.28
C ASN A 20 4.89 -0.87 -2.78
N GLY A 21 4.33 -1.71 -3.64
CA GLY A 21 4.38 -1.49 -5.09
C GLY A 21 3.64 -0.23 -5.52
N MET A 22 2.43 -0.01 -4.99
CA MET A 22 1.64 1.18 -5.28
C MET A 22 2.36 2.46 -4.87
N LEU A 23 2.88 2.51 -3.65
CA LEU A 23 3.54 3.72 -3.13
C LEU A 23 4.77 4.10 -3.96
N ARG A 24 5.58 3.12 -4.34
CA ARG A 24 6.76 3.35 -5.19
C ARG A 24 6.37 3.86 -6.56
N MET A 25 5.36 3.27 -7.16
CA MET A 25 4.85 3.66 -8.45
C MET A 25 4.23 5.06 -8.40
N LEU A 26 3.45 5.37 -7.37
CA LEU A 26 2.86 6.71 -7.18
C LEU A 26 3.96 7.77 -7.02
N ARG A 27 5.01 7.45 -6.25
CA ARG A 27 6.14 8.37 -6.08
C ARG A 27 6.84 8.65 -7.41
N THR A 28 7.15 7.61 -8.16
CA THR A 28 7.82 7.75 -9.47
C THR A 28 6.97 8.58 -10.43
N ASN A 29 5.68 8.30 -10.51
CA ASN A 29 4.78 9.04 -11.40
C ASN A 29 4.56 10.48 -10.93
N TYR A 30 4.51 10.73 -9.63
CA TYR A 30 4.41 12.09 -9.12
C TYR A 30 5.63 12.93 -9.51
N VAL A 31 6.84 12.38 -9.34
CA VAL A 31 8.07 13.07 -9.76
C VAL A 31 8.02 13.37 -11.26
N ALA A 32 7.59 12.40 -12.07
CA ALA A 32 7.45 12.61 -13.53
C ALA A 32 6.41 13.69 -13.84
N SER A 33 5.33 13.77 -13.07
CA SER A 33 4.29 14.79 -13.28
C SER A 33 4.76 16.21 -13.00
N GLN A 34 5.82 16.36 -12.22
CA GLN A 34 6.39 17.66 -11.88
C GLN A 34 7.47 18.11 -12.87
N SER A 35 7.86 17.26 -13.80
CA SER A 35 8.80 17.63 -14.86
C SER A 35 8.10 18.53 -15.88
N GLU A 36 8.86 19.34 -16.61
CA GLU A 36 8.34 20.24 -17.65
C GLU A 36 7.86 19.50 -18.91
N GLU A 37 7.80 18.18 -18.87
CA GLU A 37 7.32 17.39 -20.00
C GLU A 37 5.83 17.62 -20.23
N ILE A 38 5.53 18.11 -21.43
CA ILE A 38 4.15 18.36 -21.86
C ILE A 38 3.45 17.01 -22.04
N GLY A 39 2.29 16.82 -21.38
CA GLY A 39 1.42 15.69 -21.65
C GLY A 39 1.44 14.56 -20.62
N PHE A 40 2.00 14.76 -19.42
CA PHE A 40 1.88 13.75 -18.37
C PHE A 40 0.41 13.53 -18.01
N SER A 41 -0.01 12.27 -17.95
CA SER A 41 -1.37 11.88 -17.52
C SER A 41 -1.29 10.70 -16.55
N TRP A 42 -2.16 10.72 -15.55
CA TRP A 42 -2.33 9.62 -14.60
C TRP A 42 -3.24 8.50 -15.12
N LYS A 43 -3.70 8.58 -16.37
CA LYS A 43 -4.68 7.63 -16.93
C LYS A 43 -4.25 6.18 -16.76
N SER A 44 -3.02 5.85 -17.13
CA SER A 44 -2.50 4.49 -17.04
C SER A 44 -2.52 3.96 -15.60
N VAL A 45 -2.09 4.79 -14.66
CA VAL A 45 -2.08 4.47 -13.23
C VAL A 45 -3.50 4.26 -12.71
N LEU A 46 -4.43 5.15 -13.08
CA LEU A 46 -5.83 5.06 -12.68
C LEU A 46 -6.51 3.82 -13.26
N GLN A 47 -6.15 3.41 -14.46
CA GLN A 47 -6.68 2.18 -15.07
C GLN A 47 -6.16 0.93 -14.35
N THR A 48 -4.92 0.94 -13.88
CA THR A 48 -4.30 -0.20 -13.22
C THR A 48 -4.78 -0.35 -11.77
N TYR A 49 -4.87 0.74 -11.02
CA TYR A 49 -5.09 0.72 -9.58
C TYR A 49 -6.42 1.29 -9.12
N GLY A 50 -7.22 1.83 -10.04
CA GLY A 50 -8.50 2.42 -9.71
C GLY A 50 -9.67 1.61 -10.25
N ASP A 51 -10.87 2.00 -9.84
CA ASP A 51 -12.13 1.43 -10.30
C ASP A 51 -13.03 2.47 -10.98
N LYS A 52 -12.45 3.62 -11.34
CA LYS A 52 -13.18 4.71 -11.97
C LYS A 52 -13.51 4.40 -13.44
N LYS A 53 -14.65 4.92 -13.88
CA LYS A 53 -15.08 4.85 -15.29
C LYS A 53 -14.22 5.80 -16.15
N PRO A 54 -14.15 5.57 -17.49
CA PRO A 54 -13.33 6.42 -18.36
C PRO A 54 -13.62 7.92 -18.24
N GLU A 55 -14.87 8.31 -18.09
CA GLU A 55 -15.25 9.72 -17.93
C GLU A 55 -14.79 10.30 -16.58
N GLU A 56 -14.78 9.49 -15.52
CA GLU A 56 -14.29 9.89 -14.20
C GLU A 56 -12.76 10.03 -14.21
N ILE A 57 -12.07 9.14 -14.92
CA ILE A 57 -10.61 9.21 -15.12
C ILE A 57 -10.26 10.50 -15.88
N ALA A 58 -11.00 10.79 -16.96
CA ALA A 58 -10.78 11.99 -17.78
C ALA A 58 -10.92 13.27 -16.93
N ALA A 59 -11.75 13.25 -15.89
CA ALA A 59 -11.96 14.39 -15.02
C ALA A 59 -10.76 14.72 -14.13
N ILE A 60 -9.94 13.72 -13.76
CA ILE A 60 -8.85 13.91 -12.79
C ILE A 60 -7.46 13.55 -13.32
N GLU A 61 -7.33 12.97 -14.50
CA GLU A 61 -6.08 12.41 -15.00
C GLU A 61 -4.90 13.38 -15.06
N TYR A 62 -5.17 14.67 -15.09
CA TYR A 62 -4.15 15.71 -15.13
C TYR A 62 -3.95 16.40 -13.76
N THR A 63 -4.67 15.99 -12.72
CA THR A 63 -4.63 16.62 -11.40
C THR A 63 -4.00 15.67 -10.38
N SER A 64 -2.68 15.79 -10.19
CA SER A 64 -1.93 14.91 -9.29
C SER A 64 -2.53 14.83 -7.88
N GLN A 65 -2.96 15.96 -7.33
CA GLN A 65 -3.56 16.00 -5.99
C GLN A 65 -4.81 15.12 -5.92
N ALA A 66 -5.73 15.25 -6.88
CA ALA A 66 -6.97 14.47 -6.90
C ALA A 66 -6.68 12.97 -7.05
N VAL A 67 -5.73 12.61 -7.90
CA VAL A 67 -5.32 11.22 -8.10
C VAL A 67 -4.71 10.63 -6.83
N LEU A 68 -3.81 11.36 -6.19
CA LEU A 68 -3.16 10.88 -4.96
C LEU A 68 -4.15 10.77 -3.80
N GLU A 69 -5.07 11.72 -3.64
CA GLU A 69 -6.14 11.60 -2.64
C GLU A 69 -6.98 10.33 -2.88
N TYR A 70 -7.36 10.08 -4.12
CA TYR A 70 -8.16 8.92 -4.49
C TYR A 70 -7.43 7.61 -4.23
N LEU A 71 -6.20 7.48 -4.71
CA LEU A 71 -5.44 6.23 -4.59
C LEU A 71 -4.86 5.98 -3.19
N LEU A 72 -4.62 7.02 -2.41
CA LEU A 72 -4.03 6.88 -1.07
C LEU A 72 -5.08 6.87 0.04
N LEU A 73 -6.06 7.76 0.01
CA LEU A 73 -6.87 8.08 1.19
C LEU A 73 -8.38 7.87 1.04
N ASP A 74 -8.88 7.61 -0.15
CA ASP A 74 -10.31 7.51 -0.38
C ASP A 74 -10.88 6.25 0.29
N LYS A 75 -11.75 6.46 1.26
CA LYS A 75 -12.40 5.36 2.01
C LYS A 75 -13.39 4.56 1.17
N GLU A 76 -13.93 5.19 0.11
CA GLU A 76 -14.89 4.54 -0.80
C GLU A 76 -14.18 3.70 -1.87
N HIS A 77 -12.90 3.93 -2.10
CA HIS A 77 -12.11 3.14 -3.04
C HIS A 77 -11.49 1.95 -2.30
N VAL A 78 -12.01 0.76 -2.57
CA VAL A 78 -11.57 -0.50 -1.92
C VAL A 78 -10.07 -0.72 -2.05
N GLY A 79 -9.48 -0.34 -3.19
CA GLY A 79 -8.06 -0.49 -3.47
C GLY A 79 -7.18 0.68 -3.04
N SER A 80 -7.68 1.65 -2.26
CA SER A 80 -6.84 2.73 -1.75
C SER A 80 -5.80 2.18 -0.75
N VAL A 81 -4.66 2.85 -0.63
CA VAL A 81 -3.62 2.46 0.33
C VAL A 81 -4.18 2.40 1.75
N LEU A 82 -5.00 3.37 2.14
CA LEU A 82 -5.66 3.37 3.44
C LEU A 82 -6.48 2.08 3.66
N ASN A 83 -7.30 1.69 2.68
CA ASN A 83 -8.13 0.50 2.79
C ASN A 83 -7.31 -0.79 2.75
N ILE A 84 -6.27 -0.85 1.93
CA ILE A 84 -5.39 -2.02 1.84
C ILE A 84 -4.64 -2.24 3.16
N ILE A 85 -4.07 -1.18 3.73
CA ILE A 85 -3.39 -1.24 5.03
C ILE A 85 -4.37 -1.64 6.13
N THR A 86 -5.58 -1.11 6.08
CA THR A 86 -6.64 -1.48 7.03
C THR A 86 -6.94 -2.98 6.96
N GLN A 87 -7.05 -3.55 5.76
CA GLN A 87 -7.27 -4.98 5.59
C GLN A 87 -6.08 -5.82 6.07
N ALA A 88 -4.87 -5.39 5.77
CA ALA A 88 -3.66 -6.05 6.27
C ALA A 88 -3.64 -6.09 7.80
N ARG A 89 -3.97 -4.97 8.43
CA ARG A 89 -4.05 -4.89 9.89
C ARG A 89 -5.12 -5.80 10.47
N GLU A 90 -6.29 -5.87 9.86
CA GLU A 90 -7.36 -6.76 10.32
C GLU A 90 -6.96 -8.24 10.19
N ASN A 91 -6.29 -8.60 9.10
CA ASN A 91 -5.73 -9.95 8.96
C ASN A 91 -4.70 -10.25 10.05
N ALA A 92 -3.80 -9.32 10.31
CA ALA A 92 -2.80 -9.47 11.38
C ALA A 92 -3.47 -9.59 12.76
N ARG A 93 -4.49 -8.79 13.02
CA ARG A 93 -5.24 -8.82 14.28
C ARG A 93 -5.84 -10.20 14.53
N SER A 94 -6.39 -10.83 13.50
CA SER A 94 -7.02 -12.15 13.63
C SER A 94 -6.01 -13.28 13.88
N VAL A 95 -4.74 -13.04 13.66
CA VAL A 95 -3.67 -14.05 13.78
C VAL A 95 -2.52 -13.61 14.70
N GLN A 96 -2.79 -12.74 15.67
CA GLN A 96 -1.75 -12.20 16.55
C GLN A 96 -0.91 -13.29 17.23
N ASP A 97 -1.52 -14.43 17.55
CA ASP A 97 -0.84 -15.55 18.18
C ASP A 97 0.11 -16.32 17.24
N HIS A 98 0.06 -16.02 15.94
CA HIS A 98 0.83 -16.71 14.90
C HIS A 98 1.83 -15.80 14.18
N ILE A 99 1.87 -14.53 14.54
CA ILE A 99 2.86 -13.56 14.09
C ILE A 99 3.61 -13.00 15.30
N THR A 100 4.75 -12.38 15.06
CA THR A 100 5.50 -11.79 16.18
C THR A 100 4.82 -10.51 16.67
N LYS A 101 5.06 -10.19 17.93
CA LYS A 101 4.58 -8.95 18.54
C LYS A 101 5.08 -7.73 17.74
N GLU A 102 6.32 -7.80 17.28
CA GLU A 102 6.96 -6.73 16.51
C GLU A 102 6.26 -6.50 15.17
N VAL A 103 5.88 -7.57 14.48
CA VAL A 103 5.12 -7.48 13.22
C VAL A 103 3.75 -6.87 13.46
N TRP A 104 3.05 -7.32 14.49
CA TRP A 104 1.75 -6.73 14.86
C TRP A 104 1.87 -5.24 15.18
N GLN A 105 2.83 -4.86 16.00
CA GLN A 105 3.06 -3.47 16.35
C GLN A 105 3.36 -2.61 15.12
N CYS A 106 4.19 -3.11 14.22
CA CYS A 106 4.56 -2.40 13.00
C CYS A 106 3.35 -2.15 12.10
N LEU A 107 2.49 -3.16 11.92
CA LEU A 107 1.26 -2.99 11.12
C LEU A 107 0.27 -2.05 11.78
N ASN A 108 0.12 -2.13 13.09
CA ASN A 108 -0.75 -1.23 13.84
C ASN A 108 -0.27 0.22 13.73
N GLU A 109 1.02 0.45 13.84
CA GLU A 109 1.62 1.76 13.64
C GLU A 109 1.43 2.28 12.21
N TYR A 110 1.58 1.40 11.22
CA TYR A 110 1.38 1.76 9.82
C TYR A 110 -0.06 2.21 9.57
N TYR A 111 -1.02 1.48 10.12
CA TYR A 111 -2.43 1.83 10.07
C TYR A 111 -2.68 3.23 10.66
N HIS A 112 -2.11 3.53 11.81
CA HIS A 112 -2.26 4.84 12.42
C HIS A 112 -1.55 5.93 11.63
N LEU A 113 -0.36 5.64 11.07
CA LEU A 113 0.40 6.58 10.27
C LEU A 113 -0.39 7.05 9.03
N VAL A 114 -0.98 6.12 8.29
CA VAL A 114 -1.72 6.48 7.06
C VAL A 114 -2.96 7.33 7.36
N LYS A 115 -3.46 7.27 8.60
CA LYS A 115 -4.62 8.05 9.06
C LYS A 115 -4.24 9.37 9.74
N GLU A 116 -2.95 9.64 9.92
CA GLU A 116 -2.53 10.89 10.54
C GLU A 116 -2.93 12.10 9.72
N LYS A 117 -3.37 13.14 10.43
CA LYS A 117 -3.76 14.41 9.83
C LYS A 117 -2.65 15.00 8.97
N GLN A 118 -1.40 14.83 9.40
CA GLN A 118 -0.25 15.37 8.68
C GLN A 118 -0.07 14.73 7.29
N ILE A 119 -0.36 13.44 7.16
CA ILE A 119 -0.34 12.75 5.86
C ILE A 119 -1.37 13.38 4.92
N GLU A 120 -2.59 13.55 5.39
CA GLU A 120 -3.66 14.20 4.63
C GLU A 120 -3.27 15.63 4.22
N ILE A 121 -2.76 16.42 5.16
CA ILE A 121 -2.32 17.78 4.90
C ILE A 121 -1.23 17.82 3.83
N ASN A 122 -0.21 16.99 3.94
CA ASN A 122 0.88 16.96 2.97
C ASN A 122 0.37 16.66 1.55
N ILE A 123 -0.54 15.70 1.42
CA ILE A 123 -1.11 15.33 0.13
C ILE A 123 -1.95 16.48 -0.43
N LYS A 124 -2.80 17.11 0.38
CA LYS A 124 -3.72 18.17 -0.05
C LYS A 124 -3.03 19.51 -0.30
N GLN A 125 -1.92 19.79 0.38
CA GLN A 125 -1.25 21.09 0.34
C GLN A 125 0.03 21.10 -0.52
N GLY A 126 0.19 20.11 -1.40
CA GLY A 126 1.24 20.15 -2.43
C GLY A 126 2.60 19.62 -2.02
N ASP A 127 2.69 18.87 -0.91
CA ASP A 127 3.91 18.17 -0.53
C ASP A 127 3.65 16.66 -0.35
N PRO A 128 3.18 15.97 -1.41
CA PRO A 128 2.90 14.54 -1.31
C PRO A 128 4.16 13.68 -1.20
N LEU A 129 5.34 14.16 -1.63
CA LEU A 129 6.58 13.39 -1.51
C LEU A 129 6.94 13.10 -0.06
N THR A 130 6.75 14.06 0.84
CA THR A 130 6.98 13.83 2.28
C THR A 130 6.08 12.72 2.80
N ALA A 131 4.80 12.73 2.45
CA ALA A 131 3.85 11.69 2.84
C ALA A 131 4.22 10.34 2.22
N LEU A 132 4.50 10.30 0.92
CA LEU A 132 4.88 9.06 0.23
C LEU A 132 6.15 8.45 0.81
N ASP A 133 7.17 9.27 1.09
CA ASP A 133 8.44 8.79 1.64
C ASP A 133 8.27 8.24 3.07
N LEU A 134 7.41 8.85 3.88
CA LEU A 134 7.08 8.32 5.21
C LEU A 134 6.40 6.95 5.12
N LEU A 135 5.43 6.82 4.23
CA LEU A 135 4.70 5.56 4.03
C LEU A 135 5.61 4.47 3.46
N ILE A 136 6.45 4.80 2.48
CA ILE A 136 7.43 3.87 1.90
C ILE A 136 8.40 3.38 2.97
N ARG A 137 8.91 4.30 3.78
CA ARG A 137 9.86 3.98 4.85
C ARG A 137 9.25 3.04 5.88
N HIS A 138 7.99 3.26 6.24
CA HIS A 138 7.29 2.38 7.17
C HIS A 138 7.06 0.98 6.58
N GLY A 139 6.79 0.89 5.27
CA GLY A 139 6.72 -0.39 4.56
C GLY A 139 8.04 -1.15 4.58
N MET A 140 9.16 -0.45 4.45
CA MET A 140 10.50 -1.04 4.59
C MET A 140 10.73 -1.57 6.01
N LEU A 141 10.27 -0.83 7.01
CA LEU A 141 10.33 -1.27 8.41
C LEU A 141 9.53 -2.56 8.61
N TYR A 142 8.34 -2.64 8.04
CA TYR A 142 7.53 -3.86 8.09
C TYR A 142 8.28 -5.06 7.50
N HIS A 143 8.83 -4.93 6.30
CA HIS A 143 9.56 -6.01 5.64
C HIS A 143 10.79 -6.44 6.44
N GLY A 144 11.57 -5.51 6.97
CA GLY A 144 12.71 -5.81 7.81
C GLY A 144 12.31 -6.51 9.11
N THR A 145 11.22 -6.07 9.73
CA THR A 145 10.68 -6.68 10.95
C THR A 145 10.27 -8.14 10.70
N VAL A 146 9.56 -8.38 9.60
CA VAL A 146 9.18 -9.76 9.20
C VAL A 146 10.42 -10.63 9.01
N ASP A 147 11.37 -10.16 8.22
CA ASP A 147 12.58 -10.93 7.89
C ASP A 147 13.41 -11.27 9.14
N ILE A 148 13.49 -10.35 10.08
CA ILE A 148 14.29 -10.55 11.30
C ILE A 148 13.55 -11.40 12.33
N THR A 149 12.23 -11.24 12.48
CA THR A 149 11.51 -11.83 13.61
C THR A 149 10.72 -13.09 13.27
N MET A 150 10.37 -13.32 11.99
CA MET A 150 9.55 -14.46 11.58
C MET A 150 10.31 -15.55 10.78
N ALA A 151 11.60 -15.42 10.63
CA ALA A 151 12.41 -16.17 9.64
C ALA A 151 12.37 -17.71 9.73
N ARG A 152 11.80 -18.33 10.76
CA ARG A 152 11.80 -19.79 10.91
C ARG A 152 10.45 -20.35 11.37
N ALA A 153 9.38 -19.54 11.35
CA ALA A 153 8.07 -19.98 11.74
C ALA A 153 7.31 -20.55 10.54
N GLU A 154 6.37 -21.48 10.78
CA GLU A 154 5.48 -21.99 9.73
C GLU A 154 4.75 -20.87 9.00
N GLY A 155 4.30 -19.85 9.72
CA GLY A 155 3.65 -18.67 9.17
C GLY A 155 4.52 -17.89 8.19
N PHE A 156 5.84 -17.94 8.33
CA PHE A 156 6.78 -17.28 7.42
C PHE A 156 6.69 -17.82 5.99
N ASN A 157 6.47 -19.11 5.83
CA ASN A 157 6.31 -19.72 4.51
C ASN A 157 5.05 -19.20 3.80
N TYR A 158 3.93 -19.13 4.50
CA TYR A 158 2.67 -18.57 3.95
C TYR A 158 2.80 -17.10 3.64
N LEU A 159 3.49 -16.36 4.49
CA LEU A 159 3.79 -14.95 4.28
C LEU A 159 4.61 -14.75 3.01
N ASN A 160 5.66 -15.54 2.80
CA ASN A 160 6.48 -15.47 1.60
C ASN A 160 5.73 -15.86 0.33
N ILE A 161 4.87 -16.87 0.38
CA ILE A 161 4.02 -17.24 -0.75
C ILE A 161 3.16 -16.05 -1.17
N GLY A 162 2.49 -15.39 -0.23
CA GLY A 162 1.67 -14.22 -0.52
C GLY A 162 2.48 -13.05 -1.09
N LYS A 163 3.61 -12.75 -0.46
CA LYS A 163 4.52 -11.68 -0.88
C LYS A 163 5.02 -11.88 -2.33
N TYR A 164 5.55 -13.06 -2.63
CA TYR A 164 6.13 -13.32 -3.95
C TYR A 164 5.07 -13.47 -5.03
N LEU A 165 3.91 -14.04 -4.71
CA LEU A 165 2.80 -14.09 -5.65
C LEU A 165 2.33 -12.69 -6.05
N GLU A 166 2.14 -11.79 -5.09
CA GLU A 166 1.75 -10.43 -5.38
C GLU A 166 2.82 -9.70 -6.19
N ARG A 167 4.09 -9.91 -5.86
CA ARG A 167 5.22 -9.32 -6.58
C ARG A 167 5.25 -9.76 -8.05
N GLU A 168 4.98 -11.04 -8.32
CA GLU A 168 4.87 -11.57 -9.67
C GLU A 168 3.71 -10.93 -10.45
N ILE A 169 2.54 -10.79 -9.82
CA ILE A 169 1.37 -10.16 -10.42
C ILE A 169 1.68 -8.70 -10.78
N LEU A 170 2.29 -7.95 -9.88
CA LEU A 170 2.65 -6.54 -10.13
C LEU A 170 3.72 -6.39 -11.22
N SER A 171 4.64 -7.36 -11.32
CA SER A 171 5.71 -7.32 -12.33
C SER A 171 5.22 -7.71 -13.71
N ALA A 172 4.11 -8.45 -13.84
CA ALA A 172 3.52 -8.87 -15.10
C ALA A 172 2.77 -7.73 -15.81
N ASP A 173 2.42 -6.66 -15.07
CA ASP A 173 1.73 -5.49 -15.60
C ASP A 173 2.76 -4.41 -16.02
#